data_02f6972398725e939810cfedc69a218c
#
_entry.id   02f6972398725e939810cfedc69a218c
#
_cell.length_a   1.000
_cell.length_b   1.000
_cell.length_c   1.000
_cell.angle_alpha   90.00
_cell.angle_beta   90.00
_cell.angle_gamma   90.00
#
_symmetry.space_group_name_H-M   'P 1'
#
loop_
_entity.id
_entity.type
_entity.pdbx_description
1 polymer ?
#
loop_
_entity_poly.entity_id
_entity_poly.type
_entity_poly.pdbx_seq_one_letter_code
_entity_poly.pdbx_strand_id
1 'polypeptide(L)'
;MKKSQDWFKSGKAWSLDFKLQLFYADSPDIVSQQGKLVVAEGDKFKLELAGIKFYSDGESMWQHNVEQKQVLIKLVEDLSSSLHPSELLFKYLNCKALSVSEGVFANQKLWVLKLDPSKYKGQFVQMEVWLSQKDFSPVRLFTVDPSGNSSWYHIVNLKVMKNVSVEDFRYKALPGVDEIDMR
;
A
#
# COMPACT_ATOMS: atom_id res chain seq x y z
N MET A 1 11.60 -6.58 13.00
CA MET A 1 10.59 -7.27 12.15
C MET A 1 9.50 -7.96 12.99
N LYS A 2 9.79 -8.96 13.86
CA LYS A 2 8.77 -9.71 14.62
C LYS A 2 7.75 -8.81 15.33
N LYS A 3 8.19 -7.81 16.06
CA LYS A 3 7.29 -6.87 16.78
C LYS A 3 6.36 -6.10 15.84
N SER A 4 6.82 -5.71 14.64
CA SER A 4 5.96 -5.07 13.64
C SER A 4 4.96 -6.07 13.03
N GLN A 5 5.39 -7.32 12.78
CA GLN A 5 4.49 -8.39 12.36
C GLN A 5 3.41 -8.68 13.42
N ASP A 6 3.79 -8.70 14.70
CA ASP A 6 2.85 -8.92 15.81
C ASP A 6 1.86 -7.75 15.94
N TRP A 7 2.32 -6.51 15.66
CA TRP A 7 1.43 -5.35 15.60
C TRP A 7 0.36 -5.51 14.52
N PHE A 8 0.74 -5.97 13.31
CA PHE A 8 -0.24 -6.22 12.25
C PHE A 8 -1.18 -7.40 12.56
N LYS A 9 -0.72 -8.43 13.26
CA LYS A 9 -1.57 -9.56 13.66
C LYS A 9 -2.61 -9.18 14.73
N SER A 10 -2.51 -8.01 15.33
CA SER A 10 -3.45 -7.54 16.36
C SER A 10 -4.80 -7.07 15.80
N GLY A 11 -4.92 -6.89 14.48
CA GLY A 11 -6.13 -6.41 13.83
C GLY A 11 -6.58 -7.31 12.68
N LYS A 12 -7.86 -7.19 12.30
CA LYS A 12 -8.44 -7.86 11.13
C LYS A 12 -8.42 -6.97 9.89
N ALA A 13 -8.36 -5.66 10.07
CA ALA A 13 -8.26 -4.67 9.02
C ALA A 13 -7.56 -3.41 9.53
N TRP A 14 -7.00 -2.64 8.60
CA TRP A 14 -6.28 -1.40 8.86
C TRP A 14 -6.74 -0.33 7.89
N SER A 15 -6.88 0.89 8.41
CA SER A 15 -7.15 2.09 7.62
C SER A 15 -5.98 3.05 7.79
N LEU A 16 -5.54 3.64 6.69
CA LEU A 16 -4.48 4.64 6.72
C LEU A 16 -4.66 5.65 5.59
N ASP A 17 -4.18 6.86 5.85
CA ASP A 17 -3.87 7.83 4.81
C ASP A 17 -2.38 7.76 4.52
N PHE A 18 -1.96 8.05 3.30
CA PHE A 18 -0.54 8.11 2.95
C PHE A 18 -0.25 9.23 1.96
N LYS A 19 1.00 9.70 2.00
CA LYS A 19 1.57 10.57 0.99
C LYS A 19 2.62 9.78 0.22
N LEU A 20 2.47 9.70 -1.09
CA LEU A 20 3.42 9.08 -2.01
C LEU A 20 4.22 10.18 -2.70
N GLN A 21 5.55 10.03 -2.70
CA GLN A 21 6.47 10.83 -3.50
C GLN A 21 7.25 9.88 -4.41
N LEU A 22 7.18 10.15 -5.71
CA LEU A 22 7.89 9.42 -6.75
C LEU A 22 9.01 10.28 -7.30
N PHE A 23 10.18 9.70 -7.41
CA PHE A 23 11.40 10.29 -7.97
C PHE A 23 11.84 9.43 -9.13
N TYR A 24 11.86 9.97 -10.31
CA TYR A 24 12.30 9.26 -11.51
C TYR A 24 13.81 9.46 -11.72
N ALA A 25 14.50 8.39 -12.10
CA ALA A 25 15.96 8.42 -12.26
C ALA A 25 16.41 9.35 -13.38
N ASP A 26 15.56 9.54 -14.38
CA ASP A 26 15.80 10.32 -15.60
C ASP A 26 15.09 11.69 -15.61
N SER A 27 14.43 12.08 -14.53
CA SER A 27 13.71 13.35 -14.41
C SER A 27 13.97 14.03 -13.07
N PRO A 28 14.18 15.36 -13.04
CA PRO A 28 14.24 16.10 -11.78
C PRO A 28 12.87 16.30 -11.12
N ASP A 29 11.78 15.94 -11.80
CA ASP A 29 10.43 16.17 -11.30
C ASP A 29 10.06 15.19 -10.22
N ILE A 30 9.39 15.70 -9.19
CA ILE A 30 8.87 14.92 -8.08
C ILE A 30 7.35 14.87 -8.22
N VAL A 31 6.80 13.67 -8.40
CA VAL A 31 5.36 13.46 -8.40
C VAL A 31 4.92 13.18 -6.97
N SER A 32 4.01 14.02 -6.45
CA SER A 32 3.45 13.86 -5.10
C SER A 32 1.96 13.57 -5.18
N GLN A 33 1.52 12.52 -4.50
CA GLN A 33 0.13 12.08 -4.46
C GLN A 33 -0.29 11.81 -3.02
N GLN A 34 -1.58 11.90 -2.75
CA GLN A 34 -2.17 11.48 -1.48
C GLN A 34 -3.16 10.36 -1.75
N GLY A 35 -3.18 9.38 -0.87
CA GLY A 35 -4.09 8.26 -0.99
C GLY A 35 -4.66 7.84 0.36
N LYS A 36 -5.73 7.07 0.27
CA LYS A 36 -6.36 6.40 1.42
C LYS A 36 -6.41 4.91 1.13
N LEU A 37 -6.05 4.11 2.10
CA LEU A 37 -6.10 2.66 1.99
C LEU A 37 -6.82 2.08 3.19
N VAL A 38 -7.77 1.20 2.92
CA VAL A 38 -8.31 0.25 3.88
C VAL A 38 -7.96 -1.14 3.37
N VAL A 39 -7.40 -1.97 4.23
CA VAL A 39 -7.00 -3.32 3.85
C VAL A 39 -7.40 -4.32 4.93
N ALA A 40 -7.81 -5.53 4.52
CA ALA A 40 -8.16 -6.65 5.39
C ALA A 40 -7.56 -7.95 4.87
N GLU A 41 -7.66 -9.02 5.65
CA GLU A 41 -7.23 -10.35 5.23
C GLU A 41 -7.99 -10.85 4.00
N GLY A 42 -7.34 -11.70 3.18
CA GLY A 42 -7.92 -12.32 1.99
C GLY A 42 -8.11 -11.32 0.85
N ASP A 43 -7.08 -10.54 0.56
CA ASP A 43 -6.98 -9.62 -0.58
C ASP A 43 -8.12 -8.60 -0.69
N LYS A 44 -8.74 -8.30 0.46
CA LYS A 44 -9.77 -7.27 0.56
C LYS A 44 -9.16 -5.91 0.79
N PHE A 45 -9.47 -4.97 -0.08
CA PHE A 45 -9.00 -3.60 0.07
C PHE A 45 -9.89 -2.54 -0.57
N LYS A 46 -9.74 -1.32 -0.10
CA LYS A 46 -10.15 -0.10 -0.79
C LYS A 46 -8.96 0.82 -0.89
N LEU A 47 -8.63 1.28 -2.08
CA LEU A 47 -7.61 2.28 -2.31
C LEU A 47 -8.20 3.46 -3.06
N GLU A 48 -7.93 4.66 -2.59
CA GLU A 48 -8.18 5.90 -3.31
C GLU A 48 -6.85 6.59 -3.57
N LEU A 49 -6.52 6.79 -4.84
CA LEU A 49 -5.26 7.40 -5.27
C LEU A 49 -5.45 8.09 -6.61
N ALA A 50 -5.03 9.35 -6.73
CA ALA A 50 -5.01 10.10 -7.98
C ALA A 50 -6.35 10.09 -8.77
N GLY A 51 -7.48 10.22 -8.06
CA GLY A 51 -8.81 10.23 -8.69
C GLY A 51 -9.37 8.86 -9.07
N ILE A 52 -8.61 7.79 -8.86
CA ILE A 52 -9.05 6.42 -9.09
C ILE A 52 -9.37 5.76 -7.75
N LYS A 53 -10.48 5.04 -7.69
CA LYS A 53 -10.88 4.23 -6.53
C LYS A 53 -10.85 2.75 -6.90
N PHE A 54 -10.11 1.99 -6.11
CA PHE A 54 -10.06 0.54 -6.24
C PHE A 54 -10.81 -0.09 -5.08
N TYR A 55 -11.56 -1.13 -5.38
CA TYR A 55 -12.26 -1.96 -4.41
C TYR A 55 -11.91 -3.42 -4.70
N SER A 56 -11.75 -4.23 -3.67
CA SER A 56 -11.57 -5.67 -3.82
C SER A 56 -12.22 -6.42 -2.66
N ASP A 57 -13.08 -7.38 -2.97
CA ASP A 57 -13.67 -8.26 -1.97
C ASP A 57 -12.90 -9.57 -1.77
N GLY A 58 -11.75 -9.70 -2.46
CA GLY A 58 -10.89 -10.88 -2.44
C GLY A 58 -11.08 -11.80 -3.64
N GLU A 59 -12.15 -11.66 -4.42
CA GLU A 59 -12.42 -12.41 -5.65
C GLU A 59 -12.43 -11.49 -6.86
N SER A 60 -13.20 -10.42 -6.78
CA SER A 60 -13.32 -9.40 -7.81
C SER A 60 -12.65 -8.10 -7.38
N MET A 61 -12.11 -7.39 -8.35
CA MET A 61 -11.60 -6.03 -8.19
C MET A 61 -12.35 -5.08 -9.12
N TRP A 62 -12.74 -3.93 -8.59
CA TRP A 62 -13.36 -2.81 -9.31
C TRP A 62 -12.38 -1.63 -9.32
N GLN A 63 -12.04 -1.16 -10.52
CA GLN A 63 -11.27 0.05 -10.73
C GLN A 63 -12.20 1.15 -11.24
N HIS A 64 -12.59 2.06 -10.37
CA HIS A 64 -13.48 3.18 -10.68
C HIS A 64 -12.66 4.43 -11.01
N ASN A 65 -12.65 4.83 -12.27
CA ASN A 65 -12.19 6.14 -12.70
C ASN A 65 -13.36 7.14 -12.52
N VAL A 66 -13.23 8.01 -11.52
CA VAL A 66 -14.31 8.93 -11.14
C VAL A 66 -14.56 9.99 -12.23
N GLU A 67 -13.49 10.48 -12.86
CA GLU A 67 -13.58 11.50 -13.89
C GLU A 67 -14.22 10.97 -15.19
N GLN A 68 -13.82 9.76 -15.60
CA GLN A 68 -14.35 9.10 -16.79
C GLN A 68 -15.72 8.46 -16.56
N LYS A 69 -16.20 8.41 -15.31
CA LYS A 69 -17.44 7.72 -14.92
C LYS A 69 -17.48 6.27 -15.43
N GLN A 70 -16.39 5.56 -15.27
CA GLN A 70 -16.22 4.20 -15.74
C GLN A 70 -15.66 3.29 -14.66
N VAL A 71 -16.15 2.06 -14.60
CA VAL A 71 -15.67 1.00 -13.74
C VAL A 71 -15.24 -0.19 -14.56
N LEU A 72 -14.00 -0.63 -14.36
CA LEU A 72 -13.49 -1.90 -14.88
C LEU A 72 -13.58 -2.96 -13.78
N ILE A 73 -14.15 -4.11 -14.12
CA ILE A 73 -14.29 -5.25 -13.21
C ILE A 73 -13.36 -6.37 -13.69
N LYS A 74 -12.51 -6.88 -12.80
CA LYS A 74 -11.52 -7.94 -13.08
C LYS A 74 -11.51 -8.95 -11.94
N LEU A 75 -10.98 -10.15 -12.20
CA LEU A 75 -10.64 -11.07 -11.13
C LEU A 75 -9.38 -10.60 -10.40
N VAL A 76 -9.31 -10.82 -9.08
CA VAL A 76 -8.13 -10.47 -8.28
C VAL A 76 -6.91 -11.28 -8.72
N GLU A 77 -7.09 -12.53 -9.14
CA GLU A 77 -6.03 -13.40 -9.65
C GLU A 77 -5.37 -12.89 -10.94
N ASP A 78 -6.07 -12.08 -11.73
CA ASP A 78 -5.52 -11.47 -12.96
C ASP A 78 -4.68 -10.22 -12.68
N LEU A 79 -4.64 -9.76 -11.43
CA LEU A 79 -3.82 -8.62 -11.06
C LEU A 79 -2.35 -9.04 -11.06
N SER A 80 -1.57 -8.36 -11.86
CA SER A 80 -0.12 -8.44 -11.69
C SER A 80 0.24 -8.02 -10.26
N SER A 81 1.16 -8.75 -9.62
CA SER A 81 1.58 -8.51 -8.23
C SER A 81 2.04 -7.08 -7.94
N SER A 82 2.39 -6.31 -8.99
CA SER A 82 2.79 -4.91 -8.89
C SER A 82 1.63 -3.93 -8.62
N LEU A 83 0.39 -4.37 -8.81
CA LEU A 83 -0.80 -3.52 -8.65
C LEU A 83 -1.61 -3.79 -7.37
N HIS A 84 -1.17 -4.75 -6.54
CA HIS A 84 -1.91 -5.09 -5.32
C HIS A 84 -1.58 -4.08 -4.21
N PRO A 85 -2.50 -3.17 -3.85
CA PRO A 85 -2.20 -2.09 -2.89
C PRO A 85 -1.87 -2.60 -1.48
N SER A 86 -2.45 -3.73 -1.10
CA SER A 86 -2.13 -4.38 0.18
C SER A 86 -0.68 -4.85 0.24
N GLU A 87 -0.12 -5.29 -0.89
CA GLU A 87 1.26 -5.72 -0.96
C GLU A 87 2.25 -4.56 -0.71
N LEU A 88 1.95 -3.34 -1.15
CA LEU A 88 2.81 -2.18 -0.92
C LEU A 88 3.07 -1.93 0.56
N LEU A 89 2.06 -2.12 1.41
CA LEU A 89 2.18 -1.92 2.85
C LEU A 89 2.66 -3.14 3.62
N PHE A 90 2.41 -4.34 3.12
CA PHE A 90 2.72 -5.57 3.82
C PHE A 90 3.93 -6.31 3.26
N LYS A 91 4.40 -5.95 2.05
CA LYS A 91 5.61 -6.57 1.45
C LYS A 91 6.80 -6.55 2.39
N TYR A 92 7.00 -5.46 3.11
CA TYR A 92 8.12 -5.37 4.02
C TYR A 92 8.07 -6.40 5.17
N LEU A 93 6.87 -6.81 5.61
CA LEU A 93 6.71 -7.78 6.70
C LEU A 93 7.28 -9.16 6.36
N ASN A 94 7.34 -9.49 5.08
CA ASN A 94 7.84 -10.76 4.58
C ASN A 94 9.34 -10.72 4.23
N CYS A 95 9.99 -9.55 4.37
CA CYS A 95 11.41 -9.38 4.10
C CYS A 95 12.27 -9.66 5.33
N LYS A 96 13.48 -10.14 5.10
CA LYS A 96 14.52 -10.22 6.13
C LYS A 96 15.12 -8.84 6.34
N ALA A 97 15.30 -8.42 7.59
CA ALA A 97 16.08 -7.22 7.89
C ALA A 97 17.57 -7.51 7.72
N LEU A 98 18.25 -6.71 6.91
CA LEU A 98 19.70 -6.75 6.68
C LEU A 98 20.45 -5.92 7.72
N SER A 99 19.88 -4.75 8.08
CA SER A 99 20.43 -3.89 9.13
C SER A 99 19.31 -3.13 9.83
N VAL A 100 19.64 -2.65 11.04
CA VAL A 100 18.77 -1.81 11.84
C VAL A 100 19.60 -0.64 12.33
N SER A 101 19.07 0.58 12.21
CA SER A 101 19.67 1.81 12.73
C SER A 101 18.60 2.70 13.34
N GLU A 102 19.02 3.76 13.98
CA GLU A 102 18.11 4.83 14.43
C GLU A 102 18.05 5.94 13.38
N GLY A 103 16.90 6.57 13.26
CA GLY A 103 16.67 7.73 12.43
C GLY A 103 15.69 8.69 13.08
N VAL A 104 15.59 9.90 12.53
CA VAL A 104 14.63 10.92 12.97
C VAL A 104 13.84 11.40 11.77
N PHE A 105 12.53 11.44 11.91
CA PHE A 105 11.63 12.02 10.93
C PHE A 105 10.48 12.75 11.62
N ALA A 106 10.17 13.97 11.22
CA ALA A 106 9.13 14.81 11.80
C ALA A 106 9.21 14.87 13.36
N ASN A 107 10.42 15.05 13.88
CA ASN A 107 10.74 15.08 15.33
C ASN A 107 10.45 13.78 16.09
N GLN A 108 10.24 12.66 15.39
CA GLN A 108 10.07 11.35 15.99
C GLN A 108 11.33 10.50 15.79
N LYS A 109 11.76 9.80 16.85
CA LYS A 109 12.78 8.77 16.76
C LYS A 109 12.18 7.48 16.21
N LEU A 110 12.81 6.92 15.20
CA LEU A 110 12.34 5.76 14.47
C LEU A 110 13.42 4.69 14.37
N TRP A 111 13.03 3.44 14.26
CA TRP A 111 13.87 2.36 13.79
C TRP A 111 13.88 2.34 12.27
N VAL A 112 15.04 2.39 11.66
CA VAL A 112 15.23 2.29 10.20
C VAL A 112 15.76 0.90 9.89
N LEU A 113 15.00 0.12 9.18
CA LEU A 113 15.35 -1.24 8.77
C LEU A 113 15.59 -1.26 7.26
N LYS A 114 16.81 -1.61 6.86
CA LYS A 114 17.08 -2.02 5.47
C LYS A 114 16.66 -3.47 5.30
N LEU A 115 15.97 -3.76 4.20
CA LEU A 115 15.33 -5.04 3.97
C LEU A 115 15.94 -5.73 2.76
N ASP A 116 15.94 -7.06 2.80
CA ASP A 116 16.33 -7.90 1.67
C ASP A 116 15.16 -7.98 0.67
N PRO A 117 15.29 -7.38 -0.55
CA PRO A 117 14.23 -7.38 -1.54
C PRO A 117 14.18 -8.67 -2.37
N SER A 118 14.99 -9.69 -2.07
CA SER A 118 15.17 -10.90 -2.90
C SER A 118 13.88 -11.65 -3.21
N LYS A 119 12.87 -11.58 -2.32
CA LYS A 119 11.53 -12.12 -2.56
C LYS A 119 10.77 -11.41 -3.69
N TYR A 120 11.13 -10.17 -3.99
CA TYR A 120 10.49 -9.30 -4.97
C TYR A 120 11.43 -8.97 -6.13
N LYS A 121 12.21 -9.97 -6.57
CA LYS A 121 13.14 -9.86 -7.70
C LYS A 121 12.41 -9.30 -8.94
N GLY A 122 13.04 -8.30 -9.57
CA GLY A 122 12.46 -7.59 -10.72
C GLY A 122 11.48 -6.46 -10.36
N GLN A 123 11.08 -6.34 -9.08
CA GLN A 123 10.25 -5.22 -8.64
C GLN A 123 11.04 -4.17 -7.86
N PHE A 124 11.95 -4.61 -6.97
CA PHE A 124 12.75 -3.73 -6.13
C PHE A 124 14.21 -4.19 -6.07
N VAL A 125 15.12 -3.21 -6.06
CA VAL A 125 16.54 -3.39 -5.76
C VAL A 125 16.90 -2.91 -4.37
N GLN A 126 16.08 -2.03 -3.78
CA GLN A 126 16.23 -1.55 -2.41
C GLN A 126 14.87 -1.38 -1.74
N MET A 127 14.80 -1.74 -0.46
CA MET A 127 13.63 -1.53 0.38
C MET A 127 14.06 -1.10 1.78
N GLU A 128 13.38 -0.11 2.34
CA GLU A 128 13.54 0.31 3.74
C GLU A 128 12.17 0.51 4.38
N VAL A 129 12.05 0.16 5.66
CA VAL A 129 10.89 0.51 6.47
C VAL A 129 11.34 1.28 7.72
N TRP A 130 10.63 2.34 8.02
CA TRP A 130 10.84 3.17 9.19
C TRP A 130 9.70 2.93 10.17
N LEU A 131 10.03 2.41 11.36
CA LEU A 131 9.07 1.99 12.37
C LEU A 131 9.12 2.92 13.58
N SER A 132 7.97 3.21 14.15
CA SER A 132 7.86 3.90 15.44
C SER A 132 8.64 3.15 16.52
N GLN A 133 9.44 3.85 17.32
CA GLN A 133 10.11 3.24 18.46
C GLN A 133 9.13 2.90 19.60
N LYS A 134 7.96 3.52 19.61
CA LYS A 134 6.95 3.35 20.65
C LYS A 134 6.20 2.02 20.52
N ASP A 135 5.74 1.69 19.30
CA ASP A 135 4.80 0.59 19.07
C ASP A 135 5.12 -0.27 17.85
N PHE A 136 6.23 0.02 17.15
CA PHE A 136 6.69 -0.69 15.95
C PHE A 136 5.73 -0.61 14.75
N SER A 137 4.76 0.31 14.79
CA SER A 137 3.92 0.63 13.63
C SER A 137 4.77 1.26 12.52
N PRO A 138 4.44 1.01 11.23
CA PRO A 138 5.14 1.62 10.12
C PRO A 138 4.79 3.11 10.02
N VAL A 139 5.81 3.93 9.79
CA VAL A 139 5.71 5.38 9.60
C VAL A 139 6.05 5.76 8.17
N ARG A 140 7.07 5.11 7.60
CA ARG A 140 7.50 5.34 6.21
C ARG A 140 7.97 4.05 5.58
N LEU A 141 7.78 3.96 4.26
CA LEU A 141 8.36 2.93 3.41
C LEU A 141 9.12 3.61 2.28
N PHE A 142 10.31 3.10 1.97
CA PHE A 142 11.14 3.52 0.85
C PHE A 142 11.42 2.32 -0.05
N THR A 143 11.31 2.53 -1.35
CA THR A 143 11.65 1.51 -2.35
C THR A 143 12.40 2.12 -3.52
N VAL A 144 13.28 1.32 -4.15
CA VAL A 144 13.92 1.63 -5.43
C VAL A 144 13.64 0.48 -6.39
N ASP A 145 13.17 0.78 -7.59
CA ASP A 145 12.95 -0.19 -8.66
C ASP A 145 14.25 -0.47 -9.47
N PRO A 146 14.27 -1.48 -10.36
CA PRO A 146 15.44 -1.77 -11.18
C PRO A 146 15.83 -0.65 -12.16
N SER A 147 14.93 0.27 -12.49
CA SER A 147 15.20 1.43 -13.34
C SER A 147 15.81 2.60 -12.57
N GLY A 148 15.96 2.47 -11.24
CA GLY A 148 16.49 3.50 -10.36
C GLY A 148 15.45 4.52 -9.87
N ASN A 149 14.17 4.35 -10.24
CA ASN A 149 13.11 5.20 -9.70
C ASN A 149 12.91 4.87 -8.22
N SER A 150 12.69 5.90 -7.40
CA SER A 150 12.47 5.70 -5.98
C SER A 150 11.11 6.22 -5.52
N SER A 151 10.57 5.57 -4.51
CA SER A 151 9.26 5.89 -3.95
C SER A 151 9.35 6.01 -2.44
N TRP A 152 8.80 7.09 -1.91
CA TRP A 152 8.56 7.28 -0.49
C TRP A 152 7.08 7.24 -0.18
N TYR A 153 6.68 6.35 0.71
CA TYR A 153 5.34 6.30 1.28
C TYR A 153 5.41 6.81 2.72
N HIS A 154 4.74 7.92 3.00
CA HIS A 154 4.56 8.45 4.35
C HIS A 154 3.20 8.03 4.85
N ILE A 155 3.16 7.21 5.88
CA ILE A 155 1.93 6.71 6.48
C ILE A 155 1.43 7.73 7.50
N VAL A 156 0.19 8.12 7.34
CA VAL A 156 -0.51 9.07 8.22
C VAL A 156 -1.79 8.39 8.70
N ASN A 157 -2.23 8.69 9.91
CA ASN A 157 -3.52 8.22 10.44
C ASN A 157 -3.74 6.69 10.40
N LEU A 158 -2.68 5.91 10.63
CA LEU A 158 -2.80 4.46 10.68
C LEU A 158 -3.67 4.01 11.87
N LYS A 159 -4.73 3.26 11.59
CA LYS A 159 -5.71 2.80 12.59
C LYS A 159 -6.07 1.34 12.36
N VAL A 160 -6.21 0.61 13.46
CA VAL A 160 -6.78 -0.74 13.45
C VAL A 160 -8.31 -0.62 13.40
N MET A 161 -8.93 -1.34 12.48
CA MET A 161 -10.38 -1.45 12.36
C MET A 161 -10.84 -2.77 13.00
N LYS A 162 -11.87 -2.70 13.84
CA LYS A 162 -12.38 -3.88 14.59
C LYS A 162 -13.53 -4.56 13.87
N ASN A 163 -14.39 -3.79 13.23
CA ASN A 163 -15.62 -4.28 12.60
C ASN A 163 -15.59 -3.92 11.12
N VAL A 164 -15.32 -4.90 10.28
CA VAL A 164 -15.38 -4.80 8.82
C VAL A 164 -16.09 -6.01 8.27
N SER A 165 -16.92 -5.80 7.26
CA SER A 165 -17.61 -6.85 6.50
C SER A 165 -17.07 -6.90 5.07
N VAL A 166 -17.34 -7.97 4.34
CA VAL A 166 -16.99 -8.09 2.91
C VAL A 166 -17.66 -6.98 2.10
N GLU A 167 -18.90 -6.64 2.43
CA GLU A 167 -19.67 -5.59 1.76
C GLU A 167 -19.03 -4.20 1.85
N ASP A 168 -18.18 -3.98 2.86
CA ASP A 168 -17.42 -2.74 2.99
C ASP A 168 -16.36 -2.59 1.90
N PHE A 169 -15.98 -3.66 1.24
CA PHE A 169 -14.93 -3.70 0.22
C PHE A 169 -15.45 -3.82 -1.21
N ARG A 170 -16.76 -3.96 -1.39
CA ARG A 170 -17.41 -4.03 -2.71
C ARG A 170 -17.66 -2.64 -3.27
N TYR A 171 -17.55 -2.54 -4.59
CA TYR A 171 -18.07 -1.40 -5.32
C TYR A 171 -19.61 -1.44 -5.26
N LYS A 172 -20.20 -0.28 -5.10
CA LYS A 172 -21.67 -0.12 -5.22
C LYS A 172 -21.96 0.66 -6.49
N ALA A 173 -22.73 0.05 -7.38
CA ALA A 173 -23.13 0.66 -8.63
C ALA A 173 -23.68 2.06 -8.43
N LEU A 174 -23.24 2.99 -9.25
CA LEU A 174 -23.62 4.41 -9.18
C LEU A 174 -24.38 4.78 -10.46
N PRO A 175 -25.45 5.57 -10.38
CA PRO A 175 -26.15 6.06 -11.55
C PRO A 175 -25.22 6.83 -12.50
N GLY A 176 -25.28 6.53 -13.80
CA GLY A 176 -24.49 7.21 -14.82
C GLY A 176 -23.00 6.86 -14.85
N VAL A 177 -22.64 5.73 -14.28
CA VAL A 177 -21.30 5.13 -14.38
C VAL A 177 -21.39 3.88 -15.25
N ASP A 178 -20.54 3.79 -16.25
CA ASP A 178 -20.45 2.62 -17.14
C ASP A 178 -19.62 1.52 -16.48
N GLU A 179 -20.16 0.31 -16.44
CA GLU A 179 -19.48 -0.86 -15.91
C GLU A 179 -19.02 -1.77 -17.05
N ILE A 180 -17.70 -2.04 -17.10
CA ILE A 180 -17.08 -2.95 -18.07
C ILE A 180 -16.61 -4.18 -17.31
N ASP A 181 -17.31 -5.28 -17.48
CA ASP A 181 -16.93 -6.57 -16.88
C ASP A 181 -15.94 -7.30 -17.80
N MET A 182 -14.75 -7.57 -17.26
CA MET A 182 -13.63 -8.24 -17.95
C MET A 182 -13.27 -9.59 -17.30
N ARG A 183 -14.14 -10.12 -16.45
CA ARG A 183 -13.94 -11.40 -15.77
C ARG A 183 -14.24 -12.59 -16.67
#